data_33e963a0e9aed701cdda34962a4f25ac
#
_entry.id   33e963a0e9aed701cdda34962a4f25ac
#
_cell.length_a   1.000
_cell.length_b   1.000
_cell.length_c   1.000
_cell.angle_alpha   90.00
_cell.angle_beta   90.00
_cell.angle_gamma   90.00
#
_symmetry.space_group_name_H-M   'P 1'
#
loop_
_entity.id
_entity.type
_entity.pdbx_description
1 polymer ?
#
loop_
_entity_poly.entity_id
_entity_poly.type
_entity_poly.pdbx_seq_one_letter_code
_entity_poly.pdbx_strand_id
1 'polypeptide(L)'
;MKLLVTTGFGNIIQGGADVWTNHFIDLVLPQLSDDYFIFVDGRKPVGFETSLTNYHFHYDNNNKSEQLLKDCTEIHFLHANYHKREHLWKHKDKWCNIFVHAYLPDMLNYGDSEKQFQTNIDTEAVDDLMEYCEQRIWIGLTDSHLFTDYPDNTITIPNFYEFKNDFLLQRLTDSKIGFTSRIESRKNVHYLDNHRGFVLSNKYDWKNIVELNKYNFDDIKFYQWDSNILDSFMKKDWSISHSCHTNEPFGYSIFQAVDYGKLPILHSDWGDVDYKYRASSKEEFDSMVEIICRDSYEEQLDNWIRLSEWMMQYHNKWAWRDKIKNIF
;
A
#
# COMPACT_ATOMS: atom_id res chain seq x y z
N MET A 1 9.21 27.98 7.95
CA MET A 1 9.02 26.57 8.35
C MET A 1 7.90 25.98 7.52
N LYS A 2 8.10 24.80 6.96
CA LYS A 2 7.14 24.07 6.15
C LYS A 2 6.74 22.79 6.90
N LEU A 3 5.46 22.46 6.93
CA LEU A 3 4.96 21.28 7.64
C LEU A 3 4.74 20.11 6.68
N LEU A 4 5.21 18.95 7.08
CA LEU A 4 4.94 17.64 6.46
C LEU A 4 3.95 16.89 7.36
N VAL A 5 2.69 16.84 6.97
CA VAL A 5 1.63 16.22 7.76
C VAL A 5 1.52 14.75 7.42
N THR A 6 1.56 13.90 8.45
CA THR A 6 1.45 12.42 8.33
C THR A 6 0.68 11.82 9.50
N THR A 7 0.31 10.53 9.37
CA THR A 7 -0.31 9.73 10.45
C THR A 7 0.68 9.10 11.38
N GLY A 8 1.83 8.70 10.84
CA GLY A 8 2.87 7.99 11.58
C GLY A 8 4.10 7.79 10.73
N PHE A 9 5.19 7.50 11.39
CA PHE A 9 6.49 7.18 10.80
C PHE A 9 7.37 6.47 11.85
N GLY A 10 8.61 6.15 11.50
CA GLY A 10 9.53 5.46 12.40
C GLY A 10 9.23 3.96 12.51
N ASN A 11 9.32 3.41 13.70
CA ASN A 11 9.11 1.98 13.95
C ASN A 11 7.62 1.56 14.00
N ILE A 12 6.69 2.50 13.77
CA ILE A 12 5.25 2.22 13.79
C ILE A 12 4.74 2.23 12.37
N ILE A 13 4.58 1.04 11.81
CA ILE A 13 4.06 0.82 10.46
C ILE A 13 2.71 0.13 10.57
N GLN A 14 1.65 0.80 10.08
CA GLN A 14 0.29 0.27 10.04
C GLN A 14 -0.14 -0.13 8.62
N GLY A 15 0.48 0.44 7.59
CA GLY A 15 0.13 0.15 6.22
C GLY A 15 1.10 0.71 5.17
N GLY A 16 0.73 0.60 3.90
CA GLY A 16 1.59 1.03 2.78
C GLY A 16 1.93 2.52 2.81
N ALA A 17 1.02 3.36 3.28
CA ALA A 17 1.25 4.80 3.41
C ALA A 17 2.33 5.13 4.45
N ASP A 18 2.39 4.39 5.56
CA ASP A 18 3.43 4.57 6.57
C ASP A 18 4.80 4.11 6.04
N VAL A 19 4.82 3.01 5.27
CA VAL A 19 6.03 2.56 4.57
C VAL A 19 6.53 3.65 3.63
N TRP A 20 5.63 4.24 2.83
CA TRP A 20 5.96 5.35 1.94
C TRP A 20 6.49 6.57 2.70
N THR A 21 5.86 6.93 3.81
CA THR A 21 6.31 8.04 4.67
C THR A 21 7.72 7.81 5.21
N ASN A 22 8.03 6.59 5.64
CA ASN A 22 9.39 6.23 6.08
C ASN A 22 10.38 6.35 4.93
N HIS A 23 10.05 5.87 3.74
CA HIS A 23 10.91 6.04 2.56
C HIS A 23 11.14 7.53 2.22
N PHE A 24 10.09 8.35 2.34
CA PHE A 24 10.22 9.80 2.14
C PHE A 24 11.19 10.41 3.15
N ILE A 25 11.04 10.08 4.42
CA ILE A 25 11.91 10.56 5.51
C ILE A 25 13.36 10.12 5.29
N ASP A 26 13.58 8.89 4.87
CA ASP A 26 14.94 8.34 4.70
C ASP A 26 15.64 8.83 3.43
N LEU A 27 14.92 9.06 2.36
CA LEU A 27 15.50 9.29 1.04
C LEU A 27 15.34 10.70 0.49
N VAL A 28 14.24 11.38 0.83
CA VAL A 28 13.90 12.70 0.29
C VAL A 28 14.19 13.79 1.30
N LEU A 29 13.67 13.66 2.51
CA LEU A 29 13.80 14.70 3.54
C LEU A 29 15.26 15.16 3.78
N PRO A 30 16.29 14.30 3.80
CA PRO A 30 17.68 14.72 3.96
C PRO A 30 18.23 15.56 2.80
N GLN A 31 17.51 15.66 1.69
CA GLN A 31 17.89 16.44 0.51
C GLN A 31 17.09 17.74 0.35
N LEU A 32 16.12 17.95 1.21
CA LEU A 32 15.35 19.17 1.30
C LEU A 32 16.05 20.16 2.22
N SER A 33 15.55 21.40 2.26
CA SER A 33 16.05 22.43 3.19
C SER A 33 15.69 22.07 4.64
N ASP A 34 16.45 22.59 5.60
CA ASP A 34 16.29 22.33 7.05
C ASP A 34 15.02 22.93 7.66
N ASP A 35 14.22 23.66 6.88
CA ASP A 35 12.99 24.30 7.35
C ASP A 35 11.75 23.42 7.33
N TYR A 36 11.87 22.14 6.91
CA TYR A 36 10.81 21.14 6.97
C TYR A 36 10.68 20.53 8.37
N PHE A 37 9.44 20.41 8.82
CA PHE A 37 9.09 19.88 10.15
C PHE A 37 7.96 18.86 10.02
N ILE A 38 8.11 17.70 10.65
CA ILE A 38 7.10 16.62 10.61
C ILE A 38 6.02 16.86 11.64
N PHE A 39 4.79 17.03 11.17
CA PHE A 39 3.60 17.18 12.01
C PHE A 39 2.80 15.86 11.94
N VAL A 40 2.77 15.13 13.05
CA VAL A 40 2.04 13.86 13.15
C VAL A 40 0.66 14.12 13.71
N ASP A 41 -0.37 13.85 12.93
CA ASP A 41 -1.75 14.02 13.34
C ASP A 41 -2.22 12.82 14.19
N GLY A 42 -1.66 12.71 15.37
CA GLY A 42 -1.89 11.63 16.32
C GLY A 42 -1.26 11.90 17.67
N ARG A 43 -1.32 10.89 18.54
CA ARG A 43 -0.55 10.85 19.79
C ARG A 43 0.71 10.04 19.57
N LYS A 44 1.76 10.41 20.29
CA LYS A 44 2.99 9.63 20.31
C LYS A 44 2.71 8.24 20.90
N PRO A 45 2.90 7.17 20.14
CA PRO A 45 2.66 5.82 20.64
C PRO A 45 3.73 5.39 21.65
N VAL A 46 3.38 4.46 22.52
CA VAL A 46 4.35 3.83 23.42
C VAL A 46 5.40 3.07 22.62
N GLY A 47 6.66 3.26 22.95
CA GLY A 47 7.77 2.63 22.24
C GLY A 47 8.14 3.26 20.89
N PHE A 48 7.62 4.47 20.59
CA PHE A 48 8.01 5.19 19.38
C PHE A 48 9.50 5.58 19.43
N GLU A 49 10.21 5.20 18.38
CA GLU A 49 11.64 5.47 18.20
C GLU A 49 11.91 6.14 16.85
N THR A 50 12.78 7.14 16.85
CA THR A 50 13.26 7.82 15.65
C THR A 50 14.55 8.59 15.96
N SER A 51 15.42 8.74 14.97
CA SER A 51 16.58 9.64 15.04
C SER A 51 16.24 11.10 14.69
N LEU A 52 15.03 11.36 14.20
CA LEU A 52 14.60 12.72 13.85
C LEU A 52 14.37 13.57 15.09
N THR A 53 14.69 14.86 14.97
CA THR A 53 14.48 15.87 16.03
C THR A 53 13.35 16.85 15.68
N ASN A 54 13.09 17.06 14.39
CA ASN A 54 12.14 18.04 13.87
C ASN A 54 10.77 17.41 13.66
N TYR A 55 10.10 16.98 14.74
CA TYR A 55 8.74 16.42 14.69
C TYR A 55 7.89 16.81 15.89
N HIS A 56 6.59 16.72 15.73
CA HIS A 56 5.61 16.92 16.82
C HIS A 56 4.36 16.08 16.59
N PHE A 57 3.86 15.48 17.67
CA PHE A 57 2.58 14.77 17.69
C PHE A 57 1.48 15.74 18.14
N HIS A 58 0.46 15.91 17.32
CA HIS A 58 -0.59 16.92 17.52
C HIS A 58 -1.23 16.86 18.90
N TYR A 59 -1.62 15.64 19.35
CA TYR A 59 -2.35 15.47 20.60
C TYR A 59 -1.45 15.38 21.86
N ASP A 60 -0.15 15.51 21.73
CA ASP A 60 0.75 15.57 22.90
C ASP A 60 0.78 16.98 23.51
N ASN A 61 0.64 18.02 22.67
CA ASN A 61 0.59 19.40 23.13
C ASN A 61 -0.13 20.28 22.09
N ASN A 62 -1.43 20.51 22.31
CA ASN A 62 -2.28 21.27 21.39
C ASN A 62 -1.83 22.72 21.22
N ASN A 63 -1.32 23.40 22.27
CA ASN A 63 -0.84 24.78 22.16
C ASN A 63 0.37 24.86 21.21
N LYS A 64 1.29 23.89 21.30
CA LYS A 64 2.42 23.80 20.38
C LYS A 64 1.95 23.52 18.96
N SER A 65 0.95 22.66 18.80
CA SER A 65 0.35 22.35 17.50
C SER A 65 -0.26 23.58 16.82
N GLU A 66 -1.06 24.35 17.57
CA GLU A 66 -1.66 25.58 17.07
C GLU A 66 -0.60 26.61 16.67
N GLN A 67 0.47 26.71 17.45
CA GLN A 67 1.58 27.62 17.14
C GLN A 67 2.31 27.18 15.87
N LEU A 68 2.61 25.90 15.72
CA LEU A 68 3.26 25.36 14.51
C LEU A 68 2.42 25.62 13.24
N LEU A 69 1.11 25.37 13.31
CA LEU A 69 0.17 25.59 12.21
C LEU A 69 0.03 27.07 11.87
N LYS A 70 0.06 27.95 12.89
CA LYS A 70 0.01 29.40 12.70
C LYS A 70 1.29 29.94 12.04
N ASP A 71 2.45 29.46 12.47
CA ASP A 71 3.75 29.99 12.05
C ASP A 71 4.28 29.38 10.76
N CYS A 72 3.74 28.24 10.31
CA CYS A 72 4.17 27.64 9.05
C CYS A 72 3.77 28.48 7.85
N THR A 73 4.57 28.40 6.80
CA THR A 73 4.32 29.03 5.49
C THR A 73 3.66 28.10 4.50
N GLU A 74 3.91 26.82 4.62
CA GLU A 74 3.41 25.76 3.72
C GLU A 74 3.04 24.53 4.53
N ILE A 75 2.02 23.80 4.04
CA ILE A 75 1.56 22.50 4.57
C ILE A 75 1.50 21.51 3.43
N HIS A 76 2.24 20.41 3.57
CA HIS A 76 2.26 19.30 2.63
C HIS A 76 1.72 18.05 3.31
N PHE A 77 0.70 17.41 2.74
CA PHE A 77 0.14 16.18 3.26
C PHE A 77 0.86 14.98 2.65
N LEU A 78 1.62 14.27 3.46
CA LEU A 78 2.21 12.99 3.05
C LEU A 78 1.16 11.87 2.98
N HIS A 79 -0.08 12.17 3.40
CA HIS A 79 -1.22 11.28 3.32
C HIS A 79 -2.53 12.06 3.24
N ALA A 80 -3.36 11.83 2.23
CA ALA A 80 -4.56 12.60 1.94
C ALA A 80 -5.70 12.53 2.97
N ASN A 81 -5.75 11.53 3.85
CA ASN A 81 -6.90 11.25 4.73
C ASN A 81 -7.16 12.27 5.85
N TYR A 82 -6.40 13.37 5.94
CA TYR A 82 -6.40 14.27 7.10
C TYR A 82 -6.88 15.68 6.83
N HIS A 83 -7.16 16.02 5.60
CA HIS A 83 -7.54 17.38 5.21
C HIS A 83 -8.81 17.89 5.91
N LYS A 84 -9.79 17.02 6.24
CA LYS A 84 -11.04 17.40 6.93
C LYS A 84 -10.91 17.64 8.43
N ARG A 85 -9.76 17.46 9.04
CA ARG A 85 -9.61 17.76 10.45
C ARG A 85 -9.63 19.27 10.66
N GLU A 86 -10.53 19.73 11.53
CA GLU A 86 -10.82 21.15 11.76
C GLU A 86 -9.57 22.02 11.97
N HIS A 87 -8.57 21.51 12.70
CA HIS A 87 -7.33 22.23 12.98
C HIS A 87 -6.45 22.39 11.73
N LEU A 88 -6.46 21.46 10.77
CA LEU A 88 -5.74 21.56 9.49
C LEU A 88 -6.55 22.37 8.48
N TRP A 89 -7.86 22.20 8.44
CA TRP A 89 -8.76 22.89 7.54
C TRP A 89 -8.73 24.42 7.71
N LYS A 90 -8.54 24.90 8.93
CA LYS A 90 -8.39 26.33 9.23
C LYS A 90 -7.21 26.98 8.52
N HIS A 91 -6.27 26.20 8.02
CA HIS A 91 -5.03 26.64 7.36
C HIS A 91 -4.94 26.18 5.89
N LYS A 92 -6.07 25.95 5.24
CA LYS A 92 -6.14 25.46 3.86
C LYS A 92 -5.47 26.38 2.83
N ASP A 93 -5.37 27.66 3.13
CA ASP A 93 -4.66 28.67 2.36
C ASP A 93 -3.15 28.41 2.25
N LYS A 94 -2.60 27.56 3.15
CA LYS A 94 -1.20 27.17 3.18
C LYS A 94 -0.94 25.78 2.56
N TRP A 95 -1.95 25.08 2.10
CA TRP A 95 -1.77 23.74 1.53
C TRP A 95 -1.04 23.81 0.19
N CYS A 96 -0.05 22.94 0.01
CA CYS A 96 0.79 22.88 -1.20
C CYS A 96 0.68 21.55 -1.92
N ASN A 97 1.20 20.48 -1.35
CA ASN A 97 1.21 19.16 -1.98
C ASN A 97 0.38 18.16 -1.18
N ILE A 98 -0.40 17.35 -1.88
CA ILE A 98 -1.23 16.30 -1.26
C ILE A 98 -0.91 14.98 -1.92
N PHE A 99 -0.37 14.03 -1.15
CA PHE A 99 -0.06 12.68 -1.62
C PHE A 99 -1.24 11.75 -1.36
N VAL A 100 -1.69 11.08 -2.40
CA VAL A 100 -2.82 10.15 -2.37
C VAL A 100 -2.30 8.72 -2.53
N HIS A 101 -2.54 7.87 -1.52
CA HIS A 101 -2.07 6.49 -1.48
C HIS A 101 -3.14 5.45 -1.80
N ALA A 102 -4.30 5.88 -2.25
CA ALA A 102 -5.41 5.02 -2.60
C ALA A 102 -6.09 5.51 -3.88
N TYR A 103 -6.77 4.61 -4.54
CA TYR A 103 -7.56 4.93 -5.72
C TYR A 103 -8.86 5.62 -5.29
N LEU A 104 -9.01 6.90 -5.62
CA LEU A 104 -10.14 7.72 -5.18
C LEU A 104 -11.50 7.26 -5.75
N PRO A 105 -11.65 6.89 -7.03
CA PRO A 105 -12.91 6.37 -7.54
C PRO A 105 -13.42 5.14 -6.80
N ASP A 106 -12.54 4.28 -6.30
CA ASP A 106 -12.95 3.15 -5.47
C ASP A 106 -13.46 3.58 -4.10
N MET A 107 -12.92 4.65 -3.55
CA MET A 107 -13.44 5.27 -2.34
C MET A 107 -14.83 5.89 -2.56
N LEU A 108 -15.16 6.28 -3.79
CA LEU A 108 -16.46 6.82 -4.19
C LEU A 108 -17.48 5.72 -4.51
N ASN A 109 -17.03 4.62 -5.12
CA ASN A 109 -17.88 3.54 -5.62
C ASN A 109 -18.16 2.42 -4.61
N TYR A 110 -17.59 2.45 -3.40
CA TYR A 110 -18.00 1.57 -2.30
C TYR A 110 -19.39 1.95 -1.75
N GLY A 111 -20.31 2.25 -2.69
CA GLY A 111 -21.70 2.47 -2.41
C GLY A 111 -22.41 1.17 -2.00
N ASP A 112 -23.07 1.24 -0.88
CA ASP A 112 -24.22 0.47 -0.42
C ASP A 112 -24.09 -1.00 -0.05
N SER A 113 -23.15 -1.78 -0.52
CA SER A 113 -23.13 -3.20 -0.14
C SER A 113 -22.22 -3.56 1.01
N GLU A 114 -21.26 -2.71 1.38
CA GLU A 114 -20.29 -3.01 2.44
C GLU A 114 -19.99 -1.81 3.34
N LYS A 115 -20.95 -1.45 4.16
CA LYS A 115 -20.84 -0.43 5.21
C LYS A 115 -19.70 -0.64 6.23
N GLN A 116 -18.91 -1.69 6.10
CA GLN A 116 -17.78 -1.99 6.99
C GLN A 116 -16.48 -1.31 6.59
N PHE A 117 -16.38 -0.76 5.38
CA PHE A 117 -15.17 -0.08 4.91
C PHE A 117 -15.42 1.38 4.48
N GLN A 118 -16.40 2.02 5.06
CA GLN A 118 -16.40 3.47 5.07
C GLN A 118 -15.13 3.95 5.78
N THR A 119 -14.03 3.99 5.04
CA THR A 119 -13.10 5.08 5.30
C THR A 119 -13.95 6.32 5.23
N ASN A 120 -13.97 7.13 6.26
CA ASN A 120 -14.79 8.34 6.41
C ASN A 120 -14.41 9.43 5.38
N ILE A 121 -14.19 9.08 4.12
CA ILE A 121 -14.08 10.00 3.01
C ILE A 121 -15.49 10.06 2.44
N ASP A 122 -16.24 10.95 2.99
CA ASP A 122 -17.49 11.47 2.48
C ASP A 122 -17.29 11.97 1.03
N THR A 123 -18.25 11.74 0.16
CA THR A 123 -18.22 12.22 -1.24
C THR A 123 -17.97 13.72 -1.31
N GLU A 124 -18.54 14.51 -0.40
CA GLU A 124 -18.25 15.94 -0.25
C GLU A 124 -16.76 16.23 0.00
N ALA A 125 -16.02 15.31 0.62
CA ALA A 125 -14.61 15.49 0.87
C ALA A 125 -13.74 15.31 -0.37
N VAL A 126 -14.19 14.52 -1.31
CA VAL A 126 -13.49 14.33 -2.58
C VAL A 126 -13.80 15.51 -3.49
N ASP A 127 -15.04 15.98 -3.52
CA ASP A 127 -15.41 17.18 -4.26
C ASP A 127 -14.64 18.39 -3.72
N ASP A 128 -14.54 18.54 -2.40
CA ASP A 128 -13.71 19.55 -1.75
C ASP A 128 -12.24 19.41 -2.12
N LEU A 129 -11.68 18.20 -2.10
CA LEU A 129 -10.31 17.95 -2.53
C LEU A 129 -10.11 18.30 -4.01
N MET A 130 -11.04 17.94 -4.88
CA MET A 130 -11.00 18.25 -6.30
C MET A 130 -11.05 19.76 -6.53
N GLU A 131 -11.89 20.50 -5.81
CA GLU A 131 -11.94 21.97 -5.85
C GLU A 131 -10.62 22.61 -5.41
N TYR A 132 -9.98 22.09 -4.35
CA TYR A 132 -8.70 22.60 -3.88
C TYR A 132 -7.52 22.15 -4.74
N CYS A 133 -7.61 21.01 -5.39
CA CYS A 133 -6.55 20.47 -6.24
C CYS A 133 -6.42 21.20 -7.59
N GLU A 134 -7.40 21.96 -8.04
CA GLU A 134 -7.25 22.81 -9.22
C GLU A 134 -6.07 23.81 -9.10
N GLN A 135 -5.65 24.12 -7.87
CA GLN A 135 -4.57 25.08 -7.59
C GLN A 135 -3.30 24.41 -7.03
N ARG A 136 -3.25 23.10 -6.82
CA ARG A 136 -2.19 22.38 -6.10
C ARG A 136 -1.76 21.13 -6.85
N ILE A 137 -0.50 20.73 -6.65
CA ILE A 137 0.00 19.49 -7.20
C ILE A 137 -0.62 18.33 -6.40
N TRP A 138 -1.35 17.48 -7.10
CA TRP A 138 -1.86 16.25 -6.54
C TRP A 138 -1.10 15.06 -7.10
N ILE A 139 -0.58 14.21 -6.22
CA ILE A 139 0.26 13.09 -6.62
C ILE A 139 -0.44 11.79 -6.29
N GLY A 140 -0.81 11.06 -7.34
CA GLY A 140 -1.26 9.69 -7.23
C GLY A 140 -0.07 8.74 -7.16
N LEU A 141 -0.03 7.90 -6.13
CA LEU A 141 1.07 6.95 -5.89
C LEU A 141 0.77 5.55 -6.41
N THR A 142 0.09 5.45 -7.51
CA THR A 142 -0.35 4.17 -8.07
C THR A 142 -0.01 4.07 -9.54
N ASP A 143 -0.25 2.93 -10.14
CA ASP A 143 -0.11 2.75 -11.57
C ASP A 143 -1.06 3.67 -12.35
N SER A 144 -0.53 4.40 -13.32
CA SER A 144 -1.23 5.47 -14.03
C SER A 144 -2.52 5.04 -14.75
N HIS A 145 -2.64 3.77 -15.13
CA HIS A 145 -3.82 3.26 -15.85
C HIS A 145 -5.09 3.14 -14.98
N LEU A 146 -4.94 3.19 -13.64
CA LEU A 146 -6.07 3.20 -12.71
C LEU A 146 -6.71 4.60 -12.54
N PHE A 147 -6.13 5.62 -13.17
CA PHE A 147 -6.50 7.02 -12.97
C PHE A 147 -6.95 7.67 -14.26
N THR A 148 -8.21 7.53 -14.62
CA THR A 148 -8.79 8.19 -15.79
C THR A 148 -9.40 9.56 -15.51
N ASP A 149 -9.69 9.89 -14.24
CA ASP A 149 -10.54 11.03 -13.87
C ASP A 149 -9.88 12.00 -12.87
N TYR A 150 -8.54 12.06 -12.87
CA TYR A 150 -7.84 13.04 -12.03
C TYR A 150 -7.70 14.41 -12.69
N PRO A 151 -7.62 15.49 -11.89
CA PRO A 151 -7.30 16.81 -12.40
C PRO A 151 -6.02 16.85 -13.23
N ASP A 152 -5.96 17.73 -14.23
CA ASP A 152 -4.81 17.87 -15.14
C ASP A 152 -3.47 18.16 -14.45
N ASN A 153 -3.49 18.67 -13.21
CA ASN A 153 -2.33 18.92 -12.38
C ASN A 153 -1.87 17.70 -11.56
N THR A 154 -2.49 16.53 -11.76
CA THR A 154 -2.11 15.30 -11.06
C THR A 154 -0.87 14.69 -11.69
N ILE A 155 0.14 14.43 -10.86
CA ILE A 155 1.35 13.72 -11.24
C ILE A 155 1.32 12.34 -10.60
N THR A 156 1.33 11.31 -11.42
CA THR A 156 1.44 9.92 -10.94
C THR A 156 2.91 9.56 -10.75
N ILE A 157 3.23 9.13 -9.54
CA ILE A 157 4.57 8.63 -9.19
C ILE A 157 4.41 7.23 -8.62
N PRO A 158 4.78 6.18 -9.36
CA PRO A 158 4.76 4.82 -8.87
C PRO A 158 5.63 4.68 -7.62
N ASN A 159 5.12 3.99 -6.60
CA ASN A 159 5.95 3.62 -5.45
C ASN A 159 7.15 2.78 -5.89
N PHE A 160 8.17 2.70 -5.06
CA PHE A 160 9.29 1.81 -5.31
C PHE A 160 9.29 0.63 -4.33
N TYR A 161 9.97 -0.43 -4.75
CA TYR A 161 10.33 -1.55 -3.89
C TYR A 161 11.82 -1.85 -4.04
N GLU A 162 12.49 -2.04 -2.92
CA GLU A 162 13.89 -2.44 -2.89
C GLU A 162 13.98 -3.96 -2.70
N PHE A 163 14.29 -4.66 -3.78
CA PHE A 163 14.54 -6.09 -3.71
C PHE A 163 15.75 -6.37 -2.84
N LYS A 164 15.58 -7.23 -1.84
CA LYS A 164 16.58 -7.51 -0.81
C LYS A 164 17.20 -8.90 -0.94
N ASN A 165 16.56 -9.74 -1.73
CA ASN A 165 16.91 -11.14 -1.83
C ASN A 165 17.31 -11.46 -3.26
N ASP A 166 18.39 -12.21 -3.43
CA ASP A 166 18.80 -12.79 -4.72
C ASP A 166 18.07 -14.12 -4.95
N PHE A 167 16.80 -14.21 -4.54
CA PHE A 167 16.04 -15.43 -4.75
C PHE A 167 15.67 -15.58 -6.22
N LEU A 168 15.94 -16.75 -6.74
CA LEU A 168 15.33 -17.22 -7.97
C LEU A 168 13.96 -17.84 -7.66
N LEU A 169 13.12 -17.93 -8.67
CA LEU A 169 11.84 -18.62 -8.56
C LEU A 169 12.04 -20.01 -7.92
N GLN A 170 11.29 -20.27 -6.87
CA GLN A 170 11.30 -21.57 -6.23
C GLN A 170 10.59 -22.59 -7.11
N ARG A 171 11.24 -23.72 -7.33
CA ARG A 171 10.58 -24.83 -8.06
C ARG A 171 9.36 -25.29 -7.28
N LEU A 172 8.21 -25.36 -7.96
CA LEU A 172 7.00 -25.87 -7.36
C LEU A 172 7.18 -27.30 -6.89
N THR A 173 7.00 -27.53 -5.60
CA THR A 173 6.97 -28.86 -5.02
C THR A 173 5.55 -29.35 -4.79
N ASP A 174 4.61 -28.40 -4.60
CA ASP A 174 3.18 -28.63 -4.51
C ASP A 174 2.39 -27.33 -4.77
N SER A 175 1.04 -27.41 -4.77
CA SER A 175 0.12 -26.29 -5.03
C SER A 175 -0.22 -25.47 -3.79
N LYS A 176 0.63 -25.42 -2.76
CA LYS A 176 0.37 -24.61 -1.57
C LYS A 176 0.43 -23.12 -1.89
N ILE A 177 -0.58 -22.42 -1.41
CA ILE A 177 -0.78 -20.99 -1.66
C ILE A 177 -0.46 -20.19 -0.39
N GLY A 178 0.30 -19.09 -0.52
CA GLY A 178 0.53 -18.13 0.54
C GLY A 178 -0.28 -16.85 0.32
N PHE A 179 -0.83 -16.30 1.39
CA PHE A 179 -1.50 -15.01 1.42
C PHE A 179 -0.89 -14.13 2.51
N THR A 180 -0.43 -12.93 2.14
CA THR A 180 0.20 -11.96 3.05
C THR A 180 -0.44 -10.60 2.87
N SER A 181 -1.60 -10.38 3.46
CA SER A 181 -2.29 -9.09 3.39
C SER A 181 -3.31 -8.95 4.51
N ARG A 182 -3.89 -7.75 4.64
CA ARG A 182 -5.09 -7.56 5.46
C ARG A 182 -6.26 -8.33 4.83
N ILE A 183 -7.16 -8.82 5.67
CA ILE A 183 -8.39 -9.46 5.20
C ILE A 183 -9.43 -8.37 5.00
N GLU A 184 -9.59 -7.97 3.75
CA GLU A 184 -10.56 -6.99 3.26
C GLU A 184 -11.24 -7.61 2.05
N SER A 185 -12.48 -7.16 1.72
CA SER A 185 -13.23 -7.71 0.57
C SER A 185 -12.43 -7.66 -0.73
N ARG A 186 -11.81 -6.51 -1.02
CA ARG A 186 -10.97 -6.30 -2.22
C ARG A 186 -9.71 -7.17 -2.29
N LYS A 187 -9.32 -7.81 -1.19
CA LYS A 187 -8.17 -8.74 -1.15
C LYS A 187 -8.54 -10.17 -1.50
N ASN A 188 -9.82 -10.44 -1.72
CA ASN A 188 -10.35 -11.70 -2.24
C ASN A 188 -9.84 -12.94 -1.51
N VAL A 189 -9.65 -12.85 -0.18
CA VAL A 189 -9.13 -14.00 0.62
C VAL A 189 -9.99 -15.25 0.46
N HIS A 190 -11.27 -15.10 0.11
CA HIS A 190 -12.19 -16.21 -0.16
C HIS A 190 -11.79 -17.06 -1.38
N TYR A 191 -10.88 -16.58 -2.24
CA TYR A 191 -10.30 -17.40 -3.31
C TYR A 191 -9.47 -18.58 -2.79
N LEU A 192 -9.07 -18.55 -1.50
CA LEU A 192 -8.40 -19.67 -0.85
C LEU A 192 -9.35 -20.83 -0.47
N ASP A 193 -10.66 -20.67 -0.67
CA ASP A 193 -11.66 -21.73 -0.44
C ASP A 193 -11.27 -23.02 -1.17
N ASN A 194 -11.26 -24.15 -0.43
CA ASN A 194 -10.85 -25.47 -0.91
C ASN A 194 -9.38 -25.59 -1.39
N HIS A 195 -8.53 -24.62 -1.04
CA HIS A 195 -7.08 -24.72 -1.29
C HIS A 195 -6.31 -25.10 -0.04
N ARG A 196 -5.03 -25.46 -0.26
CA ARG A 196 -4.06 -25.74 0.81
C ARG A 196 -3.07 -24.59 0.91
N GLY A 197 -2.69 -24.21 2.12
CA GLY A 197 -1.67 -23.16 2.22
C GLY A 197 -1.56 -22.45 3.56
N PHE A 198 -1.18 -21.17 3.47
CA PHE A 198 -0.81 -20.37 4.61
C PHE A 198 -1.37 -18.94 4.47
N VAL A 199 -1.86 -18.40 5.57
CA VAL A 199 -2.32 -17.01 5.69
C VAL A 199 -1.52 -16.30 6.79
N LEU A 200 -0.95 -15.15 6.47
CA LEU A 200 -0.36 -14.21 7.43
C LEU A 200 -1.19 -12.93 7.44
N SER A 201 -1.98 -12.72 8.47
CA SER A 201 -2.91 -11.59 8.58
C SER A 201 -3.31 -11.29 10.02
N ASN A 202 -4.27 -10.38 10.22
CA ASN A 202 -4.85 -10.09 11.52
C ASN A 202 -5.74 -11.25 11.98
N LYS A 203 -5.56 -11.70 13.23
CA LYS A 203 -6.32 -12.82 13.81
C LYS A 203 -7.81 -12.53 13.93
N TYR A 204 -8.18 -11.31 14.24
CA TYR A 204 -9.58 -10.92 14.38
C TYR A 204 -10.31 -11.04 13.05
N ASP A 205 -9.72 -10.50 11.98
CA ASP A 205 -10.30 -10.52 10.63
C ASP A 205 -10.40 -11.94 10.10
N TRP A 206 -9.36 -12.78 10.34
CA TRP A 206 -9.38 -14.21 9.99
C TRP A 206 -10.51 -14.95 10.69
N LYS A 207 -10.67 -14.71 12.01
CA LYS A 207 -11.75 -15.34 12.79
C LYS A 207 -13.13 -14.99 12.23
N ASN A 208 -13.34 -13.72 11.88
CA ASN A 208 -14.62 -13.28 11.31
C ASN A 208 -14.95 -13.98 9.99
N ILE A 209 -13.98 -14.15 9.07
CA ILE A 209 -14.25 -14.81 7.80
C ILE A 209 -14.50 -16.32 7.96
N VAL A 210 -13.80 -16.96 8.89
CA VAL A 210 -14.01 -18.39 9.20
C VAL A 210 -15.38 -18.61 9.84
N GLU A 211 -15.82 -17.72 10.75
CA GLU A 211 -17.14 -17.82 11.41
C GLU A 211 -18.33 -17.68 10.45
N LEU A 212 -18.12 -17.14 9.24
CA LEU A 212 -19.18 -17.11 8.23
C LEU A 212 -19.60 -18.50 7.73
N ASN A 213 -18.78 -19.53 7.96
CA ASN A 213 -19.02 -20.92 7.53
C ASN A 213 -19.42 -21.08 6.05
N LYS A 214 -19.02 -20.12 5.21
CA LYS A 214 -19.32 -20.12 3.77
C LYS A 214 -18.20 -20.76 2.94
N TYR A 215 -16.99 -20.88 3.52
CA TYR A 215 -15.78 -21.27 2.85
C TYR A 215 -15.11 -22.41 3.61
N ASN A 216 -14.48 -23.30 2.86
CA ASN A 216 -13.69 -24.40 3.43
C ASN A 216 -12.20 -23.99 3.49
N PHE A 217 -11.72 -23.67 4.69
CA PHE A 217 -10.32 -23.33 4.98
C PHE A 217 -9.61 -24.40 5.82
N ASP A 218 -10.08 -25.64 5.84
CA ASP A 218 -9.57 -26.69 6.72
C ASP A 218 -8.07 -26.97 6.51
N ASP A 219 -7.59 -26.84 5.28
CA ASP A 219 -6.18 -27.02 4.91
C ASP A 219 -5.36 -25.73 4.92
N ILE A 220 -5.90 -24.62 5.44
CA ILE A 220 -5.22 -23.33 5.55
C ILE A 220 -4.66 -23.16 6.96
N LYS A 221 -3.34 -22.93 7.08
CA LYS A 221 -2.68 -22.60 8.34
C LYS A 221 -2.57 -21.08 8.50
N PHE A 222 -3.22 -20.58 9.55
CA PHE A 222 -3.20 -19.15 9.89
C PHE A 222 -1.99 -18.78 10.77
N TYR A 223 -1.41 -17.63 10.50
CA TYR A 223 -0.38 -16.97 11.30
C TYR A 223 -0.82 -15.54 11.62
N GLN A 224 -0.71 -15.13 12.89
CA GLN A 224 -0.95 -13.75 13.29
C GLN A 224 0.11 -12.85 12.68
N TRP A 225 -0.32 -11.72 12.10
CA TRP A 225 0.60 -10.71 11.58
C TRP A 225 1.53 -10.19 12.68
N ASP A 226 2.82 -10.25 12.39
CA ASP A 226 3.91 -9.64 13.13
C ASP A 226 5.04 -9.40 12.12
N SER A 227 5.60 -8.19 12.12
CA SER A 227 6.70 -7.83 11.21
C SER A 227 7.93 -8.75 11.36
N ASN A 228 8.17 -9.27 12.58
CA ASN A 228 9.31 -10.15 12.87
C ASN A 228 9.16 -11.55 12.27
N ILE A 229 7.94 -11.99 11.98
CA ILE A 229 7.69 -13.32 11.39
C ILE A 229 7.57 -13.31 9.87
N LEU A 230 7.49 -12.13 9.24
CA LEU A 230 7.30 -12.01 7.80
C LEU A 230 8.38 -12.79 7.02
N ASP A 231 9.65 -12.58 7.33
CA ASP A 231 10.76 -13.27 6.68
C ASP A 231 10.64 -14.79 6.83
N SER A 232 10.37 -15.27 8.03
CA SER A 232 10.21 -16.71 8.30
C SER A 232 8.95 -17.29 7.63
N PHE A 233 7.89 -16.49 7.47
CA PHE A 233 6.69 -16.89 6.76
C PHE A 233 6.95 -16.99 5.25
N MET A 234 7.61 -16.01 4.66
CA MET A 234 7.93 -15.99 3.24
C MET A 234 8.86 -17.15 2.83
N LYS A 235 9.69 -17.63 3.75
CA LYS A 235 10.59 -18.80 3.57
C LYS A 235 9.91 -20.15 3.77
N LYS A 236 8.60 -20.20 4.13
CA LYS A 236 7.88 -21.48 4.26
C LYS A 236 7.70 -22.17 2.92
N ASP A 237 7.36 -23.45 3.01
CA ASP A 237 7.09 -24.35 1.88
C ASP A 237 5.72 -24.05 1.25
N TRP A 238 5.68 -22.96 0.47
CA TRP A 238 4.61 -22.59 -0.43
C TRP A 238 5.23 -21.83 -1.62
N SER A 239 4.65 -21.95 -2.78
CA SER A 239 5.27 -21.43 -4.02
C SER A 239 4.38 -20.46 -4.77
N ILE A 240 3.05 -20.57 -4.64
CA ILE A 240 2.08 -19.70 -5.29
C ILE A 240 1.64 -18.61 -4.32
N SER A 241 1.73 -17.34 -4.71
CA SER A 241 1.20 -16.23 -3.93
C SER A 241 -0.19 -15.84 -4.41
N HIS A 242 -1.18 -15.85 -3.51
CA HIS A 242 -2.44 -15.19 -3.77
C HIS A 242 -2.23 -13.68 -3.68
N SER A 243 -2.17 -13.05 -4.83
CA SER A 243 -1.98 -11.62 -5.03
C SER A 243 -3.09 -11.00 -5.90
N CYS A 244 -4.21 -11.70 -6.00
CA CYS A 244 -5.38 -11.35 -6.81
C CYS A 244 -6.24 -10.29 -6.09
N HIS A 245 -5.65 -9.12 -5.87
CA HIS A 245 -6.26 -8.01 -5.14
C HIS A 245 -6.93 -7.05 -6.11
N THR A 246 -8.26 -6.91 -6.01
CA THR A 246 -9.02 -5.92 -6.79
C THR A 246 -8.58 -4.51 -6.40
N ASN A 247 -8.38 -3.65 -7.40
CA ASN A 247 -8.05 -2.24 -7.21
C ASN A 247 -6.85 -2.02 -6.26
N GLU A 248 -5.82 -2.86 -6.39
CA GLU A 248 -4.61 -2.73 -5.61
C GLU A 248 -3.69 -1.68 -6.24
N PRO A 249 -3.48 -0.54 -5.59
CA PRO A 249 -2.71 0.54 -6.21
C PRO A 249 -1.22 0.23 -6.34
N PHE A 250 -0.63 -0.51 -5.42
CA PHE A 250 0.78 -0.91 -5.48
C PHE A 250 1.00 -2.34 -5.02
N GLY A 251 0.57 -2.67 -3.80
CA GLY A 251 0.63 -4.03 -3.27
C GLY A 251 2.03 -4.49 -2.85
N TYR A 252 2.58 -3.93 -1.78
CA TYR A 252 3.88 -4.36 -1.22
C TYR A 252 3.99 -5.89 -1.06
N SER A 253 2.90 -6.56 -0.71
CA SER A 253 2.86 -8.03 -0.57
C SER A 253 3.14 -8.77 -1.89
N ILE A 254 2.80 -8.15 -3.03
CA ILE A 254 3.07 -8.71 -4.37
C ILE A 254 4.59 -8.67 -4.63
N PHE A 255 5.20 -7.51 -4.39
CA PHE A 255 6.66 -7.35 -4.53
C PHE A 255 7.42 -8.26 -3.58
N GLN A 256 6.95 -8.38 -2.32
CA GLN A 256 7.53 -9.30 -1.35
C GLN A 256 7.47 -10.75 -1.84
N ALA A 257 6.35 -11.18 -2.43
CA ALA A 257 6.23 -12.53 -2.97
C ALA A 257 7.29 -12.77 -4.05
N VAL A 258 7.44 -11.86 -5.00
CA VAL A 258 8.46 -11.96 -6.07
C VAL A 258 9.87 -11.93 -5.50
N ASP A 259 10.15 -11.05 -4.55
CA ASP A 259 11.46 -10.92 -3.86
C ASP A 259 11.90 -12.21 -3.13
N TYR A 260 10.93 -13.03 -2.70
CA TYR A 260 11.17 -14.35 -2.08
C TYR A 260 11.03 -15.53 -3.04
N GLY A 261 11.03 -15.28 -4.35
CA GLY A 261 10.97 -16.32 -5.37
C GLY A 261 9.64 -17.06 -5.41
N LYS A 262 8.53 -16.41 -5.02
CA LYS A 262 7.18 -16.96 -5.13
C LYS A 262 6.55 -16.51 -6.44
N LEU A 263 5.65 -17.34 -6.99
CA LEU A 263 4.93 -17.06 -8.22
C LEU A 263 3.56 -16.45 -7.89
N PRO A 264 3.33 -15.14 -8.10
CA PRO A 264 2.05 -14.53 -7.77
C PRO A 264 0.99 -14.85 -8.81
N ILE A 265 -0.26 -15.05 -8.38
CA ILE A 265 -1.44 -14.89 -9.23
C ILE A 265 -1.95 -13.47 -8.98
N LEU A 266 -1.87 -12.63 -10.01
CA LEU A 266 -2.25 -11.21 -9.96
C LEU A 266 -3.71 -11.01 -10.34
N HIS A 267 -4.33 -9.91 -9.88
CA HIS A 267 -5.58 -9.47 -10.48
C HIS A 267 -5.34 -9.03 -11.93
N SER A 268 -6.32 -9.25 -12.81
CA SER A 268 -6.20 -8.92 -14.23
C SER A 268 -5.87 -7.45 -14.48
N ASP A 269 -6.36 -6.55 -13.62
CA ASP A 269 -6.18 -5.09 -13.75
C ASP A 269 -4.91 -4.57 -13.07
N TRP A 270 -4.12 -5.43 -12.41
CA TRP A 270 -2.93 -4.98 -11.70
C TRP A 270 -1.72 -4.90 -12.63
N GLY A 271 -1.15 -3.70 -12.74
CA GLY A 271 0.09 -3.45 -13.47
C GLY A 271 0.00 -3.71 -14.99
N ASP A 272 0.64 -2.84 -15.77
CA ASP A 272 0.74 -2.99 -17.23
C ASP A 272 1.99 -3.82 -17.59
N VAL A 273 1.95 -5.10 -17.24
CA VAL A 273 3.02 -6.06 -17.49
C VAL A 273 2.48 -7.29 -18.23
N ASP A 274 3.22 -7.75 -19.24
CA ASP A 274 2.95 -9.02 -19.92
C ASP A 274 3.28 -10.19 -18.98
N TYR A 275 2.26 -10.62 -18.25
CA TYR A 275 2.35 -11.67 -17.24
C TYR A 275 1.16 -12.62 -17.34
N LYS A 276 1.45 -13.92 -17.49
CA LYS A 276 0.47 -14.97 -17.80
C LYS A 276 -0.53 -15.24 -16.66
N TYR A 277 -0.08 -15.24 -15.39
CA TYR A 277 -0.87 -15.75 -14.27
C TYR A 277 -1.72 -14.66 -13.64
N ARG A 278 -2.89 -14.41 -14.24
CA ARG A 278 -3.85 -13.39 -13.84
C ARG A 278 -5.24 -13.96 -13.67
N ALA A 279 -6.03 -13.43 -12.73
CA ALA A 279 -7.41 -13.84 -12.50
C ALA A 279 -8.26 -12.67 -11.96
N SER A 280 -9.51 -12.59 -12.37
CA SER A 280 -10.52 -11.62 -11.93
C SER A 280 -11.63 -12.24 -11.10
N SER A 281 -11.70 -13.58 -11.05
CA SER A 281 -12.72 -14.32 -10.29
C SER A 281 -12.11 -15.53 -9.59
N LYS A 282 -12.90 -16.15 -8.69
CA LYS A 282 -12.50 -17.39 -8.02
C LYS A 282 -12.26 -18.53 -9.01
N GLU A 283 -13.13 -18.67 -10.01
CA GLU A 283 -13.05 -19.72 -11.04
C GLU A 283 -11.79 -19.55 -11.89
N GLU A 284 -11.46 -18.30 -12.25
CA GLU A 284 -10.22 -18.02 -12.97
C GLU A 284 -9.00 -18.26 -12.09
N PHE A 285 -9.07 -17.90 -10.80
CA PHE A 285 -8.00 -18.17 -9.84
C PHE A 285 -7.72 -19.67 -9.73
N ASP A 286 -8.76 -20.51 -9.58
CA ASP A 286 -8.62 -21.97 -9.52
C ASP A 286 -8.01 -22.53 -10.80
N SER A 287 -8.51 -22.06 -11.95
CA SER A 287 -7.95 -22.43 -13.25
C SER A 287 -6.48 -22.04 -13.38
N MET A 288 -6.10 -20.89 -12.83
CA MET A 288 -4.73 -20.40 -12.88
C MET A 288 -3.79 -21.23 -11.99
N VAL A 289 -4.26 -21.65 -10.80
CA VAL A 289 -3.51 -22.60 -9.95
C VAL A 289 -3.23 -23.90 -10.72
N GLU A 290 -4.24 -24.44 -11.44
CA GLU A 290 -4.06 -25.65 -12.25
C GLU A 290 -3.07 -25.42 -13.41
N ILE A 291 -3.14 -24.27 -14.08
CA ILE A 291 -2.22 -23.93 -15.18
C ILE A 291 -0.79 -23.86 -14.65
N ILE A 292 -0.56 -23.16 -13.55
CA ILE A 292 0.75 -23.05 -12.89
C ILE A 292 1.29 -24.46 -12.57
N CYS A 293 0.45 -25.36 -12.06
CA CYS A 293 0.88 -26.73 -11.74
C CYS A 293 1.21 -27.59 -12.97
N ARG A 294 0.69 -27.25 -14.15
CA ARG A 294 0.96 -27.96 -15.43
C ARG A 294 2.12 -27.38 -16.20
N ASP A 295 2.37 -26.08 -16.06
CA ASP A 295 3.46 -25.40 -16.77
C ASP A 295 4.82 -25.97 -16.34
N SER A 296 5.75 -26.00 -17.28
CA SER A 296 7.15 -26.34 -16.99
C SER A 296 7.80 -25.28 -16.09
N TYR A 297 8.86 -25.70 -15.39
CA TYR A 297 9.61 -24.75 -14.58
C TYR A 297 10.18 -23.60 -15.42
N GLU A 298 10.58 -23.88 -16.65
CA GLU A 298 11.10 -22.91 -17.59
C GLU A 298 10.05 -21.86 -17.96
N GLU A 299 8.80 -22.26 -18.19
CA GLU A 299 7.69 -21.34 -18.46
C GLU A 299 7.35 -20.47 -17.23
N GLN A 300 7.32 -21.08 -16.06
CA GLN A 300 7.12 -20.36 -14.80
C GLN A 300 8.23 -19.33 -14.55
N LEU A 301 9.49 -19.75 -14.77
CA LEU A 301 10.66 -18.90 -14.58
C LEU A 301 10.66 -17.73 -15.56
N ASP A 302 10.34 -17.95 -16.83
CA ASP A 302 10.27 -16.89 -17.85
C ASP A 302 9.22 -15.83 -17.49
N ASN A 303 8.03 -16.25 -17.04
CA ASN A 303 7.00 -15.32 -16.58
C ASN A 303 7.43 -14.56 -15.31
N TRP A 304 8.06 -15.24 -14.35
CA TRP A 304 8.54 -14.62 -13.12
C TRP A 304 9.66 -13.61 -13.40
N ILE A 305 10.60 -13.90 -14.30
CA ILE A 305 11.66 -12.97 -14.72
C ILE A 305 11.05 -11.72 -15.34
N ARG A 306 10.13 -11.85 -16.31
CA ARG A 306 9.46 -10.69 -16.92
C ARG A 306 8.77 -9.79 -15.89
N LEU A 307 8.07 -10.39 -14.94
CA LEU A 307 7.43 -9.64 -13.87
C LEU A 307 8.46 -8.93 -12.98
N SER A 308 9.50 -9.62 -12.56
CA SER A 308 10.54 -9.06 -11.68
C SER A 308 11.34 -7.94 -12.36
N GLU A 309 11.68 -8.09 -13.64
CA GLU A 309 12.36 -7.06 -14.43
C GLU A 309 11.48 -5.81 -14.60
N TRP A 310 10.19 -6.01 -14.91
CA TRP A 310 9.23 -4.91 -14.99
C TRP A 310 9.12 -4.17 -13.63
N MET A 311 9.01 -4.90 -12.51
CA MET A 311 8.98 -4.32 -11.18
C MET A 311 10.24 -3.50 -10.88
N MET A 312 11.43 -4.04 -11.17
CA MET A 312 12.70 -3.35 -10.94
C MET A 312 12.86 -2.09 -11.81
N GLN A 313 12.36 -2.13 -13.02
CA GLN A 313 12.45 -1.00 -13.95
C GLN A 313 11.50 0.14 -13.57
N TYR A 314 10.23 -0.16 -13.33
CA TYR A 314 9.19 0.85 -13.09
C TYR A 314 9.18 1.37 -11.66
N HIS A 315 9.60 0.57 -10.70
CA HIS A 315 9.55 0.87 -9.28
C HIS A 315 10.94 1.13 -8.70
N ASN A 316 11.75 1.87 -9.46
CA ASN A 316 13.13 2.19 -9.11
C ASN A 316 13.22 3.24 -8.00
N LYS A 317 13.97 2.94 -6.93
CA LYS A 317 14.17 3.78 -5.74
C LYS A 317 14.70 5.18 -6.07
N TRP A 318 15.68 5.27 -6.94
CA TRP A 318 16.35 6.54 -7.23
C TRP A 318 15.52 7.43 -8.14
N ALA A 319 14.86 6.85 -9.14
CA ALA A 319 13.92 7.56 -9.98
C ALA A 319 12.73 8.10 -9.18
N TRP A 320 12.22 7.31 -8.22
CA TRP A 320 11.17 7.73 -7.29
C TRP A 320 11.64 8.91 -6.44
N ARG A 321 12.82 8.79 -5.79
CA ARG A 321 13.39 9.84 -4.95
C ARG A 321 13.52 11.16 -5.72
N ASP A 322 14.09 11.11 -6.93
CA ASP A 322 14.36 12.31 -7.72
C ASP A 322 13.05 12.97 -8.20
N LYS A 323 12.05 12.18 -8.55
CA LYS A 323 10.71 12.71 -8.87
C LYS A 323 10.07 13.40 -7.67
N ILE A 324 10.07 12.76 -6.49
CA ILE A 324 9.48 13.33 -5.28
C ILE A 324 10.23 14.61 -4.86
N LYS A 325 11.57 14.59 -4.86
CA LYS A 325 12.38 15.75 -4.51
C LYS A 325 12.04 16.99 -5.36
N ASN A 326 11.77 16.82 -6.63
CA ASN A 326 11.47 17.91 -7.55
C ASN A 326 10.10 18.57 -7.31
N ILE A 327 9.28 18.01 -6.40
CA ILE A 327 7.98 18.54 -6.01
C ILE A 327 8.10 19.55 -4.85
N PHE A 328 9.10 19.37 -4.02
CA PHE A 328 9.38 20.20 -2.84
C PHE A 328 10.42 21.27 -3.11
#